data_09af0dfe1f96b074e6b65dfd9edc4928
#
_entry.id   09af0dfe1f96b074e6b65dfd9edc4928
#
_cell.length_a   1.000
_cell.length_b   1.000
_cell.length_c   1.000
_cell.angle_alpha   90.00
_cell.angle_beta   90.00
_cell.angle_gamma   90.00
#
_symmetry.space_group_name_H-M   'P 1'
#
loop_
_entity.id
_entity.type
_entity.pdbx_description
1 polymer ?
#
loop_
_entity_poly.entity_id
_entity_poly.type
_entity_poly.pdbx_seq_one_letter_code
_entity_poly.pdbx_strand_id
1 'polypeptide(L)'
;MKKIGIIGLVVCICLLTGCESHNEGVSYIKEQESLDTKELSKHLTDKRIEEKLTMVKDGALDVFSMFEDYAIYGDSRVYGFVSYGYLPWNRVFAAAGNTILNISDYSEALKEINPSNIYFSYGVNDMGLDLKTENGTYGDLYEEKVKGVLEICPNANIFINSIVCTTPAAVEEHSE
;
A
#
# COMPACT_ATOMS: atom_id res chain seq x y z
N MET A 1 -50.48 -36.03 37.57
CA MET A 1 -49.01 -36.17 37.63
C MET A 1 -48.34 -36.66 36.33
N LYS A 2 -49.02 -37.29 35.35
CA LYS A 2 -48.40 -37.78 34.10
C LYS A 2 -48.10 -36.68 33.03
N LYS A 3 -48.81 -35.51 33.07
CA LYS A 3 -48.62 -34.45 32.07
C LYS A 3 -47.37 -33.57 32.29
N ILE A 4 -46.88 -33.46 33.55
CA ILE A 4 -45.68 -32.68 33.88
C ILE A 4 -44.40 -33.38 33.39
N GLY A 5 -44.34 -34.71 33.41
CA GLY A 5 -43.21 -35.47 32.90
C GLY A 5 -42.98 -35.35 31.39
N ILE A 6 -44.07 -35.24 30.61
CA ILE A 6 -43.97 -35.11 29.14
C ILE A 6 -43.47 -33.71 28.73
N ILE A 7 -43.90 -32.66 29.43
CA ILE A 7 -43.45 -31.29 29.19
C ILE A 7 -41.95 -31.15 29.53
N GLY A 8 -41.50 -31.74 30.63
CA GLY A 8 -40.10 -31.75 31.01
C GLY A 8 -39.21 -32.49 30.01
N LEU A 9 -39.70 -33.60 29.43
CA LEU A 9 -38.97 -34.36 28.40
C LEU A 9 -38.85 -33.58 27.07
N VAL A 10 -39.90 -32.90 26.66
CA VAL A 10 -39.90 -32.10 25.42
C VAL A 10 -38.96 -30.89 25.53
N VAL A 11 -38.92 -30.22 26.70
CA VAL A 11 -38.00 -29.10 26.95
C VAL A 11 -36.55 -29.59 26.97
N CYS A 12 -36.24 -30.75 27.56
CA CYS A 12 -34.88 -31.32 27.48
C CYS A 12 -34.44 -31.68 26.05
N ILE A 13 -35.34 -32.19 25.21
CA ILE A 13 -35.01 -32.54 23.81
C ILE A 13 -34.74 -31.27 23.02
N CYS A 14 -35.51 -30.18 23.22
CA CYS A 14 -35.27 -28.89 22.54
C CYS A 14 -33.94 -28.23 22.96
N LEU A 15 -33.43 -28.49 24.16
CA LEU A 15 -32.14 -27.99 24.63
C LEU A 15 -30.95 -28.77 24.02
N LEU A 16 -31.16 -29.99 23.54
CA LEU A 16 -30.12 -30.83 22.96
C LEU A 16 -29.94 -30.64 21.44
N THR A 17 -30.93 -30.05 20.75
CA THR A 17 -30.84 -29.82 19.29
C THR A 17 -30.32 -28.44 18.89
N GLY A 18 -29.91 -27.64 19.86
CA GLY A 18 -29.51 -26.23 19.64
C GLY A 18 -28.07 -25.99 19.16
N CYS A 19 -27.27 -26.99 18.81
CA CYS A 19 -25.84 -26.82 18.58
C CYS A 19 -25.27 -27.35 17.26
N GLU A 20 -26.07 -27.62 16.24
CA GLU A 20 -25.52 -28.18 14.98
C GLU A 20 -25.19 -27.15 13.87
N SER A 21 -25.56 -25.89 14.01
CA SER A 21 -25.38 -24.91 12.91
C SER A 21 -24.05 -24.12 12.94
N HIS A 22 -23.10 -24.45 13.83
CA HIS A 22 -21.86 -23.66 13.98
C HIS A 22 -20.60 -24.35 13.45
N ASN A 23 -20.68 -25.52 12.85
CA ASN A 23 -19.50 -26.29 12.45
C ASN A 23 -18.66 -25.60 11.34
N GLU A 24 -19.29 -24.95 10.37
CA GLU A 24 -18.55 -24.27 9.29
C GLU A 24 -17.80 -23.04 9.81
N GLY A 25 -18.43 -22.21 10.64
CA GLY A 25 -17.78 -21.05 11.23
C GLY A 25 -16.65 -21.43 12.22
N VAL A 26 -16.84 -22.50 13.00
CA VAL A 26 -15.81 -22.99 13.93
C VAL A 26 -14.63 -23.61 13.17
N SER A 27 -14.87 -24.36 12.10
CA SER A 27 -13.79 -24.90 11.25
C SER A 27 -13.00 -23.79 10.56
N TYR A 28 -13.67 -22.76 10.05
CA TYR A 28 -13.02 -21.58 9.47
C TYR A 28 -12.12 -20.86 10.50
N ILE A 29 -12.63 -20.62 11.72
CA ILE A 29 -11.83 -19.96 12.77
C ILE A 29 -10.60 -20.80 13.12
N LYS A 30 -10.74 -22.12 13.28
CA LYS A 30 -9.61 -23.00 13.57
C LYS A 30 -8.59 -23.06 12.45
N GLU A 31 -9.02 -23.00 11.20
CA GLU A 31 -8.14 -22.89 10.04
C GLU A 31 -7.35 -21.57 10.07
N GLN A 32 -8.02 -20.45 10.37
CA GLN A 32 -7.37 -19.14 10.48
C GLN A 32 -6.42 -19.06 11.69
N GLU A 33 -6.75 -19.68 12.82
CA GLU A 33 -5.88 -19.77 14.02
C GLU A 33 -4.59 -20.57 13.74
N SER A 34 -4.62 -21.48 12.77
CA SER A 34 -3.45 -22.29 12.39
C SER A 34 -2.48 -21.55 11.46
N LEU A 35 -2.91 -20.42 10.85
CA LEU A 35 -2.08 -19.64 9.95
C LEU A 35 -1.07 -18.79 10.75
N ASP A 36 0.15 -18.69 10.23
CA ASP A 36 1.12 -17.69 10.72
C ASP A 36 0.51 -16.29 10.55
N THR A 37 0.70 -15.43 11.55
CA THR A 37 0.19 -14.04 11.57
C THR A 37 0.62 -13.25 10.32
N LYS A 38 1.80 -13.51 9.77
CA LYS A 38 2.27 -12.89 8.52
C LYS A 38 1.51 -13.42 7.31
N GLU A 39 1.25 -14.71 7.27
CA GLU A 39 0.53 -15.36 6.18
C GLU A 39 -0.94 -14.94 6.18
N LEU A 40 -1.57 -14.88 7.36
CA LEU A 40 -2.91 -14.35 7.52
C LEU A 40 -3.01 -12.88 7.10
N SER A 41 -2.07 -12.04 7.53
CA SER A 41 -2.02 -10.63 7.16
C SER A 41 -1.87 -10.45 5.65
N LYS A 42 -1.00 -11.24 5.02
CA LYS A 42 -0.84 -11.24 3.56
C LYS A 42 -2.14 -11.63 2.85
N HIS A 43 -2.76 -12.74 3.26
CA HIS A 43 -4.01 -13.21 2.67
C HIS A 43 -5.14 -12.18 2.76
N LEU A 44 -5.29 -11.52 3.92
CA LEU A 44 -6.28 -10.46 4.11
C LEU A 44 -5.98 -9.23 3.24
N THR A 45 -4.71 -8.89 3.07
CA THR A 45 -4.28 -7.79 2.19
C THR A 45 -4.57 -8.11 0.72
N ASP A 46 -4.19 -9.31 0.27
CA ASP A 46 -4.44 -9.75 -1.11
C ASP A 46 -5.95 -9.76 -1.43
N LYS A 47 -6.77 -10.26 -0.52
CA LYS A 47 -8.24 -10.24 -0.67
C LYS A 47 -8.80 -8.82 -0.75
N ARG A 48 -8.33 -7.91 0.09
CA ARG A 48 -8.73 -6.48 0.06
C ARG A 48 -8.35 -5.82 -1.27
N ILE A 49 -7.17 -6.12 -1.80
CA ILE A 49 -6.72 -5.60 -3.08
C ILE A 49 -7.63 -6.14 -4.21
N GLU A 50 -7.95 -7.42 -4.21
CA GLU A 50 -8.83 -8.03 -5.21
C GLU A 50 -10.25 -7.42 -5.19
N GLU A 51 -10.83 -7.23 -4.01
CA GLU A 51 -12.12 -6.55 -3.83
C GLU A 51 -12.08 -5.13 -4.38
N LYS A 52 -11.05 -4.34 -4.05
CA LYS A 52 -10.88 -2.97 -4.55
C LYS A 52 -10.69 -2.94 -6.07
N LEU A 53 -9.88 -3.83 -6.63
CA LEU A 53 -9.69 -3.93 -8.09
C LEU A 53 -11.00 -4.25 -8.82
N THR A 54 -11.86 -5.08 -8.23
CA THR A 54 -13.19 -5.37 -8.78
C THR A 54 -14.05 -4.11 -8.77
N MET A 55 -14.07 -3.37 -7.65
CA MET A 55 -14.82 -2.12 -7.55
C MET A 55 -14.32 -1.04 -8.53
N VAL A 56 -13.01 -0.97 -8.79
CA VAL A 56 -12.44 -0.06 -9.80
C VAL A 56 -12.89 -0.48 -11.22
N LYS A 57 -12.87 -1.77 -11.55
CA LYS A 57 -13.34 -2.28 -12.86
C LYS A 57 -14.82 -1.99 -13.10
N ASP A 58 -15.62 -2.05 -12.06
CA ASP A 58 -17.07 -1.79 -12.11
C ASP A 58 -17.38 -0.28 -12.05
N GLY A 59 -16.35 0.58 -11.97
CA GLY A 59 -16.52 2.04 -11.88
C GLY A 59 -17.11 2.51 -10.54
N ALA A 60 -17.18 1.63 -9.56
CA ALA A 60 -17.68 1.94 -8.21
C ALA A 60 -16.63 2.61 -7.32
N LEU A 61 -15.36 2.55 -7.70
CA LEU A 61 -14.23 3.10 -6.96
C LEU A 61 -13.22 3.75 -7.91
N ASP A 62 -12.67 4.90 -7.55
CA ASP A 62 -11.56 5.52 -8.25
C ASP A 62 -10.26 4.74 -7.98
N VAL A 63 -9.43 4.54 -9.01
CA VAL A 63 -8.12 3.87 -8.87
C VAL A 63 -7.22 4.54 -7.83
N PHE A 64 -7.30 5.85 -7.67
CA PHE A 64 -6.51 6.59 -6.68
C PHE A 64 -6.93 6.35 -5.23
N SER A 65 -8.14 5.88 -4.99
CA SER A 65 -8.59 5.45 -3.66
C SER A 65 -7.93 4.17 -3.16
N MET A 66 -7.17 3.48 -4.03
CA MET A 66 -6.32 2.34 -3.63
C MET A 66 -5.08 2.77 -2.85
N PHE A 67 -4.68 4.03 -2.94
CA PHE A 67 -3.60 4.57 -2.09
C PHE A 67 -4.16 4.79 -0.68
N GLU A 68 -3.65 4.05 0.28
CA GLU A 68 -4.01 4.17 1.70
C GLU A 68 -2.81 4.69 2.48
N ASP A 69 -3.01 5.70 3.32
CA ASP A 69 -2.02 6.28 4.22
C ASP A 69 -0.62 6.32 3.62
N TYR A 70 -0.43 7.20 2.65
CA TYR A 70 0.76 7.25 1.80
C TYR A 70 1.42 8.63 1.79
N ALA A 71 2.68 8.61 1.38
CA ALA A 71 3.37 9.74 0.76
C ALA A 71 3.97 9.30 -0.58
N ILE A 72 3.97 10.16 -1.56
CA ILE A 72 4.63 9.91 -2.85
C ILE A 72 5.66 11.01 -3.14
N TYR A 73 6.90 10.60 -3.35
CA TYR A 73 8.03 11.43 -3.72
C TYR A 73 8.31 11.32 -5.21
N GLY A 74 8.71 12.42 -5.83
CA GLY A 74 9.13 12.36 -7.23
C GLY A 74 9.41 13.69 -7.91
N ASP A 75 9.49 13.61 -9.21
CA ASP A 75 9.74 14.72 -10.12
C ASP A 75 8.43 15.31 -10.70
N SER A 76 8.54 15.99 -11.85
CA SER A 76 7.39 16.58 -12.56
C SER A 76 6.27 15.60 -12.89
N ARG A 77 6.56 14.31 -13.06
CA ARG A 77 5.55 13.28 -13.35
C ARG A 77 4.66 13.04 -12.13
N VAL A 78 5.26 12.98 -10.94
CA VAL A 78 4.53 12.87 -9.67
C VAL A 78 3.81 14.18 -9.34
N TYR A 79 4.44 15.32 -9.60
CA TYR A 79 3.81 16.63 -9.47
C TYR A 79 2.53 16.75 -10.32
N GLY A 80 2.50 16.08 -11.47
CA GLY A 80 1.32 15.99 -12.33
C GLY A 80 0.09 15.46 -11.62
N PHE A 81 0.21 14.50 -10.69
CA PHE A 81 -0.94 13.97 -9.95
C PHE A 81 -1.66 15.06 -9.14
N VAL A 82 -0.91 16.01 -8.62
CA VAL A 82 -1.48 17.16 -7.90
C VAL A 82 -2.02 18.20 -8.86
N SER A 83 -1.24 18.55 -9.90
CA SER A 83 -1.61 19.57 -10.88
C SER A 83 -2.92 19.25 -11.60
N TYR A 84 -3.17 17.95 -11.82
CA TYR A 84 -4.41 17.46 -12.44
C TYR A 84 -5.51 17.12 -11.43
N GLY A 85 -5.26 17.31 -10.13
CA GLY A 85 -6.26 17.10 -9.08
C GLY A 85 -6.54 15.63 -8.72
N TYR A 86 -5.65 14.71 -9.07
CA TYR A 86 -5.80 13.29 -8.75
C TYR A 86 -5.43 12.97 -7.30
N LEU A 87 -4.41 13.62 -6.76
CA LEU A 87 -3.92 13.38 -5.40
C LEU A 87 -3.82 14.71 -4.62
N PRO A 88 -4.01 14.70 -3.29
CA PRO A 88 -3.95 15.88 -2.46
C PRO A 88 -2.49 16.37 -2.24
N TRP A 89 -2.30 17.68 -2.14
CA TRP A 89 -1.02 18.34 -1.97
C TRP A 89 -0.20 17.86 -0.78
N ASN A 90 -0.86 17.59 0.32
CA ASN A 90 -0.20 17.19 1.57
C ASN A 90 0.34 15.75 1.56
N ARG A 91 0.14 15.01 0.48
CA ARG A 91 0.62 13.63 0.32
C ARG A 91 1.63 13.49 -0.82
N VAL A 92 1.86 14.56 -1.59
CA VAL A 92 2.71 14.54 -2.78
C VAL A 92 3.90 15.46 -2.58
N PHE A 93 5.08 14.89 -2.46
CA PHE A 93 6.36 15.56 -2.23
C PHE A 93 7.17 15.59 -3.53
N ALA A 94 6.76 16.48 -4.43
CA ALA A 94 7.30 16.54 -5.78
C ALA A 94 7.26 17.95 -6.35
N ALA A 95 8.20 18.25 -7.24
CA ALA A 95 8.21 19.45 -8.04
C ALA A 95 8.86 19.19 -9.42
N ALA A 96 8.65 20.09 -10.36
CA ALA A 96 9.33 20.04 -11.65
C ALA A 96 10.85 20.16 -11.45
N GLY A 97 11.61 19.27 -12.08
CA GLY A 97 13.07 19.26 -11.98
C GLY A 97 13.64 18.58 -10.74
N ASN A 98 12.81 18.10 -9.80
CA ASN A 98 13.30 17.38 -8.62
C ASN A 98 14.11 16.16 -9.00
N THR A 99 15.17 15.95 -8.25
CA THR A 99 16.05 14.78 -8.25
C THR A 99 15.99 14.09 -6.89
N ILE A 100 16.68 12.97 -6.74
CA ILE A 100 16.83 12.26 -5.47
C ILE A 100 17.40 13.15 -4.34
N LEU A 101 18.13 14.20 -4.66
CA LEU A 101 18.68 15.13 -3.68
C LEU A 101 17.60 15.92 -2.94
N ASN A 102 16.44 16.10 -3.56
CA ASN A 102 15.32 16.86 -2.99
C ASN A 102 14.50 16.07 -1.96
N ILE A 103 14.78 14.80 -1.73
CA ILE A 103 14.04 13.97 -0.75
C ILE A 103 14.04 14.64 0.63
N SER A 104 15.20 15.18 1.06
CA SER A 104 15.36 15.80 2.37
C SER A 104 14.56 17.10 2.55
N ASP A 105 14.17 17.77 1.47
CA ASP A 105 13.44 19.05 1.52
C ASP A 105 12.02 18.88 2.11
N TYR A 106 11.50 17.66 2.12
CA TYR A 106 10.16 17.32 2.59
C TYR A 106 10.14 16.65 3.97
N SER A 107 11.27 16.64 4.69
CA SER A 107 11.41 15.90 5.97
C SER A 107 10.40 16.33 7.03
N GLU A 108 10.13 17.63 7.18
CA GLU A 108 9.16 18.14 8.17
C GLU A 108 7.72 17.74 7.77
N ALA A 109 7.36 17.88 6.51
CA ALA A 109 6.04 17.48 6.02
C ALA A 109 5.83 15.97 6.16
N LEU A 110 6.85 15.16 5.88
CA LEU A 110 6.82 13.72 6.08
C LEU A 110 6.58 13.34 7.54
N LYS A 111 7.28 14.00 8.46
CA LYS A 111 7.14 13.79 9.90
C LYS A 111 5.74 14.11 10.40
N GLU A 112 5.13 15.17 9.86
CA GLU A 112 3.76 15.58 10.21
C GLU A 112 2.74 14.51 9.83
N ILE A 113 2.83 13.95 8.62
CA ILE A 113 1.86 12.98 8.12
C ILE A 113 2.15 11.55 8.54
N ASN A 114 3.41 11.20 8.86
CA ASN A 114 3.90 9.89 9.31
C ASN A 114 3.20 8.69 8.61
N PRO A 115 3.32 8.55 7.28
CA PRO A 115 2.55 7.59 6.51
C PRO A 115 3.06 6.16 6.67
N SER A 116 2.17 5.19 6.46
CA SER A 116 2.52 3.75 6.48
C SER A 116 3.16 3.28 5.16
N ASN A 117 2.95 4.00 4.06
CA ASN A 117 3.46 3.63 2.74
C ASN A 117 4.13 4.82 2.08
N ILE A 118 5.35 4.64 1.58
CA ILE A 118 6.11 5.71 0.92
C ILE A 118 6.58 5.23 -0.45
N TYR A 119 6.20 5.98 -1.47
CA TYR A 119 6.52 5.69 -2.86
C TYR A 119 7.56 6.68 -3.38
N PHE A 120 8.60 6.19 -4.06
CA PHE A 120 9.61 7.00 -4.71
C PHE A 120 9.56 6.81 -6.22
N SER A 121 9.54 7.91 -6.97
CA SER A 121 9.50 7.93 -8.43
C SER A 121 10.47 8.98 -8.97
N TYR A 122 11.76 8.74 -8.77
CA TYR A 122 12.87 9.56 -9.27
C TYR A 122 13.65 8.83 -10.35
N GLY A 123 14.59 9.51 -10.98
CA GLY A 123 15.59 8.97 -11.86
C GLY A 123 15.67 9.66 -13.22
N VAL A 124 14.57 10.17 -13.75
CA VAL A 124 14.60 10.83 -15.09
C VAL A 124 15.44 12.11 -15.05
N ASN A 125 15.27 12.95 -14.03
CA ASN A 125 16.07 14.16 -13.87
C ASN A 125 17.47 13.89 -13.33
N ASP A 126 17.68 12.70 -12.77
CA ASP A 126 18.97 12.28 -12.22
C ASP A 126 19.92 11.76 -13.29
N MET A 127 19.37 11.28 -14.42
CA MET A 127 20.17 10.78 -15.54
C MET A 127 21.10 11.88 -16.10
N GLY A 128 22.38 11.56 -16.22
CA GLY A 128 23.39 12.50 -16.74
C GLY A 128 23.98 13.47 -15.71
N LEU A 129 23.52 13.45 -14.44
CA LEU A 129 24.02 14.35 -13.40
C LEU A 129 25.16 13.79 -12.54
N ASP A 130 25.71 12.61 -12.86
CA ASP A 130 26.78 11.94 -12.09
C ASP A 130 26.54 11.95 -10.57
N LEU A 131 25.26 11.76 -10.17
CA LEU A 131 24.86 11.72 -8.76
C LEU A 131 25.30 10.42 -8.12
N LYS A 132 26.08 10.53 -7.03
CA LYS A 132 26.63 9.38 -6.30
C LYS A 132 27.07 9.81 -4.90
N THR A 133 27.34 8.85 -4.03
CA THR A 133 28.06 9.10 -2.78
C THR A 133 29.57 9.32 -3.10
N GLU A 134 30.32 9.89 -2.16
CA GLU A 134 31.76 10.20 -2.34
C GLU A 134 32.57 9.01 -2.90
N ASN A 135 32.28 7.80 -2.41
CA ASN A 135 33.00 6.57 -2.77
C ASN A 135 32.08 5.47 -3.33
N GLY A 136 30.88 5.81 -3.82
CA GLY A 136 29.89 4.85 -4.23
C GLY A 136 29.21 5.18 -5.56
N THR A 137 28.03 4.62 -5.74
CA THR A 137 27.21 4.70 -6.93
C THR A 137 25.96 5.57 -6.70
N TYR A 138 25.18 5.78 -7.76
CA TYR A 138 23.83 6.35 -7.65
C TYR A 138 22.92 5.50 -6.74
N GLY A 139 23.05 4.17 -6.80
CA GLY A 139 22.28 3.26 -5.93
C GLY A 139 22.61 3.47 -4.46
N ASP A 140 23.88 3.69 -4.11
CA ASP A 140 24.30 3.96 -2.73
C ASP A 140 23.72 5.30 -2.24
N LEU A 141 23.70 6.32 -3.10
CA LEU A 141 23.07 7.60 -2.78
C LEU A 141 21.56 7.45 -2.58
N TYR A 142 20.91 6.66 -3.44
CA TYR A 142 19.47 6.38 -3.31
C TYR A 142 19.17 5.69 -1.97
N GLU A 143 19.95 4.67 -1.63
CA GLU A 143 19.82 3.95 -0.36
C GLU A 143 20.03 4.88 0.85
N GLU A 144 21.03 5.78 0.79
CA GLU A 144 21.26 6.79 1.83
C GLU A 144 20.04 7.69 2.04
N LYS A 145 19.44 8.19 0.95
CA LYS A 145 18.24 9.06 1.03
C LYS A 145 17.03 8.32 1.58
N VAL A 146 16.82 7.08 1.16
CA VAL A 146 15.74 6.22 1.68
C VAL A 146 15.94 5.91 3.16
N LYS A 147 17.17 5.64 3.60
CA LYS A 147 17.50 5.46 5.02
C LYS A 147 17.15 6.69 5.84
N GLY A 148 17.45 7.88 5.35
CA GLY A 148 17.07 9.13 6.02
C GLY A 148 15.54 9.29 6.18
N VAL A 149 14.76 8.82 5.20
CA VAL A 149 13.29 8.76 5.29
C VAL A 149 12.84 7.74 6.34
N LEU A 150 13.49 6.58 6.42
CA LEU A 150 13.18 5.55 7.42
C LEU A 150 13.59 5.96 8.85
N GLU A 151 14.52 6.89 9.03
CA GLU A 151 14.79 7.48 10.35
C GLU A 151 13.61 8.33 10.85
N ILE A 152 12.84 8.93 9.93
CA ILE A 152 11.65 9.71 10.26
C ILE A 152 10.43 8.79 10.42
N CYS A 153 10.25 7.82 9.52
CA CYS A 153 9.12 6.89 9.48
C CYS A 153 9.60 5.43 9.53
N PRO A 154 10.05 4.92 10.69
CA PRO A 154 10.76 3.64 10.78
C PRO A 154 9.90 2.41 10.47
N ASN A 155 8.59 2.55 10.50
CA ASN A 155 7.65 1.46 10.22
C ASN A 155 7.00 1.55 8.83
N ALA A 156 7.42 2.52 8.01
CA ALA A 156 6.84 2.69 6.69
C ALA A 156 7.33 1.62 5.70
N ASN A 157 6.42 1.16 4.86
CA ASN A 157 6.76 0.34 3.70
C ASN A 157 7.31 1.25 2.60
N ILE A 158 8.44 0.87 2.01
CA ILE A 158 9.10 1.62 0.95
C ILE A 158 8.85 0.95 -0.39
N PHE A 159 8.41 1.74 -1.37
CA PHE A 159 8.20 1.32 -2.74
C PHE A 159 9.01 2.22 -3.68
N ILE A 160 9.88 1.62 -4.49
CA ILE A 160 10.69 2.34 -5.48
C ILE A 160 10.15 1.98 -6.86
N ASN A 161 9.61 2.99 -7.55
CA ASN A 161 9.11 2.83 -8.90
C ASN A 161 10.27 2.89 -9.90
N SER A 162 10.30 1.97 -10.85
CA SER A 162 11.24 2.03 -11.96
C SER A 162 10.94 3.23 -12.87
N ILE A 163 11.96 3.69 -13.59
CA ILE A 163 11.76 4.67 -14.66
C ILE A 163 10.93 4.01 -15.77
N VAL A 164 9.88 4.71 -16.21
CA VAL A 164 9.06 4.23 -17.34
C VAL A 164 9.90 4.30 -18.61
N CYS A 165 10.01 3.19 -19.33
CA CYS A 165 10.70 3.13 -20.61
C CYS A 165 10.00 4.03 -21.65
N THR A 166 10.77 4.74 -22.45
CA THR A 166 10.26 5.46 -23.62
C THR A 166 9.84 4.48 -24.71
N THR A 167 8.86 4.87 -25.51
CA THR A 167 8.48 4.08 -26.69
C THR A 167 9.56 4.19 -27.77
N PRO A 168 9.72 3.18 -28.66
CA PRO A 168 10.65 3.28 -29.78
C PRO A 168 10.43 4.54 -30.64
N ALA A 169 9.19 4.94 -30.87
CA ALA A 169 8.85 6.16 -31.61
C ALA A 169 9.36 7.44 -30.93
N ALA A 170 9.27 7.52 -29.60
CA ALA A 170 9.80 8.67 -28.85
C ALA A 170 11.34 8.70 -28.85
N VAL A 171 12.01 7.56 -28.95
CA VAL A 171 13.47 7.49 -29.08
C VAL A 171 13.91 8.01 -30.47
N GLU A 172 13.20 7.64 -31.52
CA GLU A 172 13.48 8.12 -32.89
C GLU A 172 13.27 9.63 -33.05
N GLU A 173 12.22 10.18 -32.43
CA GLU A 173 11.89 11.62 -32.50
C GLU A 173 12.93 12.52 -31.80
N HIS A 174 13.66 12.01 -30.81
CA HIS A 174 14.60 12.77 -29.98
C HIS A 174 16.07 12.32 -30.15
N SER A 175 16.37 11.56 -31.20
CA SER A 175 17.71 11.04 -31.47
C SER A 175 18.60 11.99 -32.32
N GLU A 176 18.19 13.24 -32.57
CA GLU A 176 18.99 14.27 -33.26
C GLU A 176 19.90 15.06 -32.34
#